data_22570d24805855b0db0524a047d4acc9
#
_entry.id   22570d24805855b0db0524a047d4acc9
#
_cell.length_a   1.000
_cell.length_b   1.000
_cell.length_c   1.000
_cell.angle_alpha   90.00
_cell.angle_beta   90.00
_cell.angle_gamma   90.00
#
_symmetry.space_group_name_H-M   'P 1'
#
loop_
_entity.id
_entity.type
_entity.pdbx_description
1 polymer ?
#
loop_
_entity_poly.entity_id
_entity_poly.type
_entity_poly.pdbx_seq_one_letter_code
_entity_poly.pdbx_strand_id
1 'polypeptide(L)'
;NILENPAWYTAYTPYQPEISQGRLEAILNYQTMISDLTGMDLANASLLDEATAAAEAMTLCRRMSKTKSQVFFVSRDCLPQTIEVIKTRAKPIGVEVIVGDHRVDLAKINPFGVLLQYPDAGGCILDYGQSIEQIHSNGGLVAMAADRLALVLLKSPGEL
;
A
#
# COMPACT_ATOMS: atom_id res chain seq x y z
N ASN A 1 -26.87 -6.07 13.75
CA ASN A 1 -26.53 -5.45 15.05
C ASN A 1 -25.26 -4.59 14.96
N ILE A 2 -24.14 -5.07 14.34
CA ILE A 2 -22.91 -4.26 14.22
C ILE A 2 -23.13 -3.06 13.31
N LEU A 3 -23.75 -3.26 12.15
CA LEU A 3 -23.98 -2.20 11.16
C LEU A 3 -25.03 -1.16 11.61
N GLU A 4 -25.82 -1.48 12.61
CA GLU A 4 -26.85 -0.59 13.18
C GLU A 4 -26.38 0.12 14.45
N ASN A 5 -25.26 -0.32 15.01
CA ASN A 5 -24.74 0.22 16.27
C ASN A 5 -23.82 1.42 16.00
N PRO A 6 -24.20 2.63 16.43
CA PRO A 6 -23.42 3.84 16.17
C PRO A 6 -22.03 3.86 16.85
N ALA A 7 -21.76 2.95 17.78
CA ALA A 7 -20.42 2.77 18.33
C ALA A 7 -19.42 2.15 17.34
N TRP A 8 -19.91 1.42 16.31
CA TRP A 8 -19.11 0.73 15.33
C TRP A 8 -19.09 1.39 13.95
N TYR A 9 -20.09 2.17 13.60
CA TYR A 9 -20.05 2.94 12.38
C TYR A 9 -19.80 4.42 12.65
N THR A 10 -19.18 5.08 11.71
CA THR A 10 -18.99 6.53 11.73
C THR A 10 -19.17 7.07 10.32
N ALA A 11 -19.85 8.20 10.22
CA ALA A 11 -20.02 8.92 8.97
C ALA A 11 -18.81 9.81 8.63
N TYR A 12 -17.80 9.85 9.49
CA TYR A 12 -16.70 10.78 9.35
C TYR A 12 -15.34 10.13 9.64
N THR A 13 -14.42 10.26 8.68
CA THR A 13 -13.02 9.88 8.88
C THR A 13 -12.35 10.88 9.83
N PRO A 14 -11.55 10.41 10.82
CA PRO A 14 -11.04 11.25 11.90
C PRO A 14 -9.84 12.13 11.48
N TYR A 15 -10.02 12.96 10.47
CA TYR A 15 -9.01 13.95 10.07
C TYR A 15 -8.95 15.16 11.01
N GLN A 16 -10.06 15.49 11.67
CA GLN A 16 -10.17 16.60 12.61
C GLN A 16 -10.26 16.07 14.03
N PRO A 17 -9.30 16.42 14.91
CA PRO A 17 -9.29 15.95 16.31
C PRO A 17 -10.57 16.28 17.06
N GLU A 18 -11.17 17.44 16.78
CA GLU A 18 -12.38 17.93 17.46
C GLU A 18 -13.57 16.98 17.26
N ILE A 19 -13.70 16.38 16.07
CA ILE A 19 -14.77 15.43 15.73
C ILE A 19 -14.41 14.02 16.22
N SER A 20 -13.13 13.75 16.40
CA SER A 20 -12.59 12.44 16.80
C SER A 20 -12.44 12.26 18.31
N GLN A 21 -12.81 13.23 19.11
CA GLN A 21 -12.77 13.14 20.57
C GLN A 21 -13.56 11.92 21.05
N GLY A 22 -12.98 11.16 21.96
CA GLY A 22 -13.55 9.89 22.44
C GLY A 22 -13.27 8.68 21.53
N ARG A 23 -12.66 8.86 20.36
CA ARG A 23 -12.26 7.75 19.45
C ARG A 23 -10.77 7.44 19.47
N LEU A 24 -9.98 8.14 20.28
CA LEU A 24 -8.53 7.97 20.32
C LEU A 24 -8.12 6.55 20.64
N GLU A 25 -8.79 5.89 21.58
CA GLU A 25 -8.52 4.50 21.92
C GLU A 25 -8.76 3.57 20.71
N ALA A 26 -9.90 3.75 20.01
CA ALA A 26 -10.20 2.96 18.81
C ALA A 26 -9.17 3.19 17.69
N ILE A 27 -8.68 4.42 17.51
CA ILE A 27 -7.65 4.75 16.53
C ILE A 27 -6.31 4.10 16.92
N LEU A 28 -5.91 4.15 18.17
CA LEU A 28 -4.70 3.51 18.66
C LEU A 28 -4.76 1.98 18.51
N ASN A 29 -5.90 1.38 18.87
CA ASN A 29 -6.12 -0.05 18.68
C ASN A 29 -6.02 -0.45 17.22
N TYR A 30 -6.60 0.36 16.31
CA TYR A 30 -6.47 0.13 14.87
C TYR A 30 -5.01 0.18 14.42
N GLN A 31 -4.26 1.20 14.82
CA GLN A 31 -2.85 1.35 14.43
C GLN A 31 -1.99 0.19 14.93
N THR A 32 -2.18 -0.22 16.19
CA THR A 32 -1.49 -1.38 16.77
C THR A 32 -1.81 -2.66 15.99
N MET A 33 -3.10 -2.92 15.76
CA MET A 33 -3.54 -4.10 15.02
C MET A 33 -2.97 -4.13 13.59
N ILE A 34 -2.95 -3.00 12.89
CA ILE A 34 -2.40 -2.94 11.53
C ILE A 34 -0.89 -3.16 11.55
N SER A 35 -0.16 -2.55 12.47
CA SER A 35 1.28 -2.79 12.63
C SER A 35 1.58 -4.27 12.89
N ASP A 36 0.84 -4.90 13.79
CA ASP A 36 1.01 -6.33 14.10
C ASP A 36 0.71 -7.24 12.90
N LEU A 37 -0.39 -6.97 12.18
CA LEU A 37 -0.78 -7.78 11.02
C LEU A 37 0.18 -7.61 9.83
N THR A 38 0.70 -6.41 9.64
CA THR A 38 1.55 -6.11 8.47
C THR A 38 3.03 -6.31 8.74
N GLY A 39 3.43 -6.44 10.01
CA GLY A 39 4.85 -6.46 10.40
C GLY A 39 5.57 -5.13 10.19
N MET A 40 4.81 -4.02 10.07
CA MET A 40 5.37 -2.68 9.91
C MET A 40 5.53 -1.97 11.25
N ASP A 41 6.60 -1.17 11.40
CA ASP A 41 6.89 -0.45 12.65
C ASP A 41 5.84 0.62 12.98
N LEU A 42 5.22 1.20 11.97
CA LEU A 42 4.28 2.31 12.13
C LEU A 42 3.07 2.15 11.21
N ALA A 43 1.91 2.51 11.71
CA ALA A 43 0.69 2.67 10.92
C ALA A 43 0.10 4.07 11.11
N ASN A 44 -0.44 4.64 10.04
CA ASN A 44 -1.32 5.82 10.17
C ASN A 44 -2.72 5.38 10.62
N ALA A 45 -3.62 6.33 10.88
CA ALA A 45 -4.98 5.99 11.33
C ALA A 45 -5.81 5.35 10.20
N SER A 46 -5.92 6.01 9.08
CA SER A 46 -6.55 5.50 7.85
C SER A 46 -6.37 6.48 6.69
N LEU A 47 -6.58 6.00 5.49
CA LEU A 47 -6.74 6.81 4.28
C LEU A 47 -8.15 6.61 3.71
N LEU A 48 -8.53 7.37 2.68
CA LEU A 48 -9.88 7.36 2.13
C LEU A 48 -10.28 5.96 1.62
N ASP A 49 -9.40 5.35 0.82
CA ASP A 49 -9.58 4.03 0.22
C ASP A 49 -8.24 3.41 -0.17
N GLU A 50 -8.28 2.15 -0.63
CA GLU A 50 -7.08 1.42 -1.06
C GLU A 50 -6.35 2.12 -2.20
N ALA A 51 -7.06 2.57 -3.22
CA ALA A 51 -6.46 3.19 -4.39
C ALA A 51 -5.77 4.51 -4.04
N THR A 52 -6.38 5.33 -3.17
CA THR A 52 -5.75 6.54 -2.62
C THR A 52 -4.54 6.20 -1.79
N ALA A 53 -4.61 5.17 -0.94
CA ALA A 53 -3.49 4.71 -0.13
C ALA A 53 -2.30 4.28 -1.01
N ALA A 54 -2.55 3.55 -2.09
CA ALA A 54 -1.53 3.14 -3.05
C ALA A 54 -0.89 4.36 -3.77
N ALA A 55 -1.67 5.38 -4.12
CA ALA A 55 -1.16 6.61 -4.70
C ALA A 55 -0.33 7.45 -3.70
N GLU A 56 -0.72 7.47 -2.43
CA GLU A 56 0.09 8.09 -1.36
C GLU A 56 1.39 7.30 -1.13
N ALA A 57 1.35 5.97 -1.18
CA ALA A 57 2.54 5.13 -1.10
C ALA A 57 3.51 5.40 -2.26
N MET A 58 3.02 5.60 -3.49
CA MET A 58 3.86 6.05 -4.62
C MET A 58 4.60 7.36 -4.29
N THR A 59 3.87 8.33 -3.74
CA THR A 59 4.45 9.64 -3.38
C THR A 59 5.49 9.50 -2.26
N LEU A 60 5.23 8.66 -1.27
CA LEU A 60 6.15 8.32 -0.19
C LEU A 60 7.41 7.65 -0.73
N CYS A 61 7.27 6.63 -1.57
CA CYS A 61 8.39 5.95 -2.22
C CYS A 61 9.27 6.94 -2.99
N ARG A 62 8.67 7.87 -3.75
CA ARG A 62 9.42 8.89 -4.49
C ARG A 62 10.28 9.77 -3.59
N ARG A 63 9.80 10.13 -2.40
CA ARG A 63 10.51 10.99 -1.45
C ARG A 63 11.62 10.25 -0.70
N MET A 64 11.43 8.97 -0.42
CA MET A 64 12.29 8.18 0.46
C MET A 64 13.30 7.33 -0.30
N SER A 65 13.06 7.04 -1.57
CA SER A 65 13.92 6.21 -2.41
C SER A 65 15.29 6.84 -2.62
N LYS A 66 16.31 6.00 -2.72
CA LYS A 66 17.71 6.42 -2.96
C LYS A 66 18.06 6.50 -4.45
N THR A 67 17.15 6.10 -5.33
CA THR A 67 17.33 6.18 -6.78
C THR A 67 16.87 7.52 -7.35
N LYS A 68 17.46 7.95 -8.45
CA LYS A 68 17.06 9.15 -9.20
C LYS A 68 16.00 8.85 -10.28
N SER A 69 15.51 7.64 -10.33
CA SER A 69 14.46 7.23 -11.27
C SER A 69 13.20 8.08 -11.11
N GLN A 70 12.46 8.26 -12.20
CA GLN A 70 11.13 8.89 -12.19
C GLN A 70 10.03 7.84 -12.45
N VAL A 71 10.40 6.56 -12.48
CA VAL A 71 9.49 5.45 -12.78
C VAL A 71 8.94 4.85 -11.48
N PHE A 72 7.62 4.73 -11.42
CA PHE A 72 6.90 3.91 -10.46
C PHE A 72 6.33 2.71 -11.20
N PHE A 73 6.68 1.51 -10.76
CA PHE A 73 6.18 0.29 -11.36
C PHE A 73 4.95 -0.21 -10.60
N VAL A 74 3.92 -0.63 -11.32
CA VAL A 74 2.71 -1.23 -10.75
C VAL A 74 2.52 -2.61 -11.37
N SER A 75 2.41 -3.64 -10.54
CA SER A 75 2.07 -4.96 -11.04
C SER A 75 0.73 -4.93 -11.76
N ARG A 76 0.65 -5.55 -12.94
CA ARG A 76 -0.60 -5.72 -13.69
C ARG A 76 -1.63 -6.54 -12.92
N ASP A 77 -1.18 -7.28 -11.92
CA ASP A 77 -2.00 -8.13 -11.06
C ASP A 77 -2.62 -7.35 -9.87
N CYS A 78 -2.40 -6.00 -9.81
CA CYS A 78 -3.12 -5.09 -8.93
C CYS A 78 -4.56 -4.85 -9.42
N LEU A 79 -5.43 -4.41 -8.51
CA LEU A 79 -6.81 -4.07 -8.85
C LEU A 79 -6.87 -2.94 -9.89
N PRO A 80 -7.72 -3.06 -10.95
CA PRO A 80 -7.76 -2.07 -12.03
C PRO A 80 -8.03 -0.64 -11.58
N GLN A 81 -8.95 -0.44 -10.63
CA GLN A 81 -9.26 0.87 -10.07
C GLN A 81 -8.07 1.50 -9.35
N THR A 82 -7.26 0.70 -8.66
CA THR A 82 -6.04 1.15 -8.00
C THR A 82 -5.01 1.64 -9.00
N ILE A 83 -4.82 0.90 -10.10
CA ILE A 83 -3.93 1.28 -11.21
C ILE A 83 -4.34 2.64 -11.81
N GLU A 84 -5.63 2.85 -12.06
CA GLU A 84 -6.12 4.08 -12.68
C GLU A 84 -6.00 5.31 -11.76
N VAL A 85 -6.22 5.15 -10.46
CA VAL A 85 -5.99 6.23 -9.48
C VAL A 85 -4.52 6.60 -9.41
N ILE A 86 -3.62 5.61 -9.39
CA ILE A 86 -2.17 5.85 -9.40
C ILE A 86 -1.76 6.64 -10.65
N LYS A 87 -2.20 6.24 -11.85
CA LYS A 87 -1.92 6.96 -13.10
C LYS A 87 -2.41 8.40 -13.04
N THR A 88 -3.62 8.60 -12.53
CA THR A 88 -4.22 9.93 -12.38
C THR A 88 -3.41 10.82 -11.45
N ARG A 89 -2.97 10.29 -10.30
CA ARG A 89 -2.19 11.01 -9.29
C ARG A 89 -0.73 11.23 -9.71
N ALA A 90 -0.17 10.33 -10.52
CA ALA A 90 1.20 10.40 -11.03
C ALA A 90 1.39 11.53 -12.05
N LYS A 91 0.42 11.73 -12.94
CA LYS A 91 0.49 12.67 -14.06
C LYS A 91 0.87 14.11 -13.65
N PRO A 92 0.20 14.77 -12.70
CA PRO A 92 0.50 16.17 -12.34
C PRO A 92 1.86 16.34 -11.66
N ILE A 93 2.43 15.29 -11.10
CA ILE A 93 3.74 15.34 -10.43
C ILE A 93 4.89 14.80 -11.30
N GLY A 94 4.62 14.47 -12.57
CA GLY A 94 5.63 14.03 -13.52
C GLY A 94 6.25 12.66 -13.22
N VAL A 95 5.48 11.75 -12.60
CA VAL A 95 5.89 10.36 -12.38
C VAL A 95 5.46 9.53 -13.58
N GLU A 96 6.38 8.77 -14.13
CA GLU A 96 6.10 7.76 -15.15
C GLU A 96 5.59 6.48 -14.48
N VAL A 97 4.39 6.04 -14.81
CA VAL A 97 3.81 4.79 -14.29
C VAL A 97 3.92 3.71 -15.35
N ILE A 98 4.66 2.66 -15.03
CA ILE A 98 4.76 1.46 -15.88
C ILE A 98 3.96 0.35 -15.23
N VAL A 99 2.97 -0.17 -15.96
CA VAL A 99 2.18 -1.33 -15.54
C VAL A 99 2.67 -2.56 -16.29
N GLY A 100 3.08 -3.60 -15.58
CA GLY A 100 3.68 -4.78 -16.20
C GLY A 100 3.66 -6.02 -15.33
N ASP A 101 4.26 -7.07 -15.85
CA ASP A 101 4.50 -8.31 -15.10
C ASP A 101 5.78 -8.16 -14.26
N HIS A 102 5.63 -8.12 -12.95
CA HIS A 102 6.76 -7.96 -12.03
C HIS A 102 7.83 -9.07 -12.19
N ARG A 103 7.43 -10.27 -12.63
CA ARG A 103 8.34 -11.41 -12.82
C ARG A 103 9.28 -11.26 -14.02
N VAL A 104 8.89 -10.44 -15.00
CA VAL A 104 9.61 -10.33 -16.29
C VAL A 104 10.14 -8.92 -16.51
N ASP A 105 9.37 -7.90 -16.15
CA ASP A 105 9.63 -6.52 -16.53
C ASP A 105 10.49 -5.78 -15.52
N LEU A 106 10.42 -6.11 -14.23
CA LEU A 106 11.26 -5.47 -13.19
C LEU A 106 12.75 -5.61 -13.44
N ALA A 107 13.19 -6.72 -14.02
CA ALA A 107 14.61 -6.94 -14.34
C ALA A 107 15.16 -5.93 -15.38
N LYS A 108 14.28 -5.28 -16.15
CA LYS A 108 14.63 -4.33 -17.22
C LYS A 108 14.46 -2.87 -16.78
N ILE A 109 13.88 -2.64 -15.61
CA ILE A 109 13.48 -1.33 -15.13
C ILE A 109 14.12 -1.11 -13.76
N ASN A 110 14.56 0.11 -13.48
CA ASN A 110 15.04 0.50 -12.15
C ASN A 110 14.08 1.55 -11.57
N PRO A 111 12.90 1.14 -11.03
CA PRO A 111 11.92 2.07 -10.52
C PRO A 111 12.33 2.62 -9.15
N PHE A 112 11.87 3.83 -8.80
CA PHE A 112 12.04 4.37 -7.45
C PHE A 112 11.13 3.66 -6.44
N GLY A 113 10.04 3.06 -6.92
CA GLY A 113 9.10 2.31 -6.10
C GLY A 113 8.27 1.35 -6.94
N VAL A 114 7.76 0.35 -6.29
CA VAL A 114 6.94 -0.71 -6.88
C VAL A 114 5.68 -0.90 -6.04
N LEU A 115 4.53 -1.10 -6.69
CA LEU A 115 3.31 -1.60 -6.05
C LEU A 115 3.06 -3.05 -6.44
N LEU A 116 2.90 -3.90 -5.45
CA LEU A 116 2.47 -5.30 -5.56
C LEU A 116 1.13 -5.48 -4.86
N GLN A 117 0.34 -6.48 -5.28
CA GLN A 117 -0.94 -6.85 -4.69
C GLN A 117 -0.83 -8.23 -4.02
N TYR A 118 -1.32 -8.37 -2.77
CA TYR A 118 -1.11 -9.60 -1.98
C TYR A 118 -2.32 -9.94 -1.09
N PRO A 119 -3.06 -11.02 -1.40
CA PRO A 119 -3.05 -11.78 -2.67
C PRO A 119 -3.33 -10.89 -3.88
N ASP A 120 -2.98 -11.36 -5.08
CA ASP A 120 -3.22 -10.62 -6.31
C ASP A 120 -4.71 -10.52 -6.67
N ALA A 121 -5.07 -9.75 -7.71
CA ALA A 121 -6.44 -9.58 -8.16
C ALA A 121 -7.09 -10.87 -8.66
N GLY A 122 -6.31 -11.87 -8.99
CA GLY A 122 -6.76 -13.22 -9.37
C GLY A 122 -6.89 -14.17 -8.18
N GLY A 123 -6.51 -13.73 -6.97
CA GLY A 123 -6.49 -14.55 -5.76
C GLY A 123 -5.23 -15.41 -5.61
N CYS A 124 -4.19 -15.18 -6.42
CA CYS A 124 -2.94 -15.92 -6.29
C CYS A 124 -2.09 -15.36 -5.15
N ILE A 125 -1.45 -16.27 -4.43
CA ILE A 125 -0.47 -15.95 -3.39
C ILE A 125 0.91 -16.22 -3.97
N LEU A 126 1.68 -15.16 -4.20
CA LEU A 126 3.00 -15.23 -4.80
C LEU A 126 4.09 -14.93 -3.76
N ASP A 127 5.24 -15.57 -3.92
CA ASP A 127 6.43 -15.21 -3.15
C ASP A 127 7.15 -14.04 -3.84
N TYR A 128 7.18 -12.90 -3.16
CA TYR A 128 7.78 -11.68 -3.65
C TYR A 128 9.20 -11.44 -3.14
N GLY A 129 9.75 -12.32 -2.28
CA GLY A 129 11.02 -12.11 -1.60
C GLY A 129 12.16 -11.73 -2.55
N GLN A 130 12.37 -12.49 -3.63
CA GLN A 130 13.42 -12.20 -4.60
C GLN A 130 13.22 -10.85 -5.31
N SER A 131 11.98 -10.51 -5.66
CA SER A 131 11.66 -9.21 -6.30
C SER A 131 11.90 -8.04 -5.34
N ILE A 132 11.54 -8.21 -4.07
CA ILE A 132 11.76 -7.20 -3.02
C ILE A 132 13.25 -6.95 -2.82
N GLU A 133 14.05 -8.00 -2.65
CA GLU A 133 15.51 -7.90 -2.51
C GLU A 133 16.14 -7.18 -3.70
N GLN A 134 15.75 -7.51 -4.92
CA GLN A 134 16.24 -6.85 -6.13
C GLN A 134 15.93 -5.35 -6.14
N ILE A 135 14.71 -4.96 -5.78
CA ILE A 135 14.29 -3.56 -5.76
C ILE A 135 15.06 -2.79 -4.68
N HIS A 136 15.16 -3.35 -3.49
CA HIS A 136 15.88 -2.74 -2.37
C HIS A 136 17.38 -2.59 -2.66
N SER A 137 18.02 -3.59 -3.28
CA SER A 137 19.44 -3.51 -3.66
C SER A 137 19.72 -2.38 -4.65
N ASN A 138 18.76 -2.02 -5.49
CA ASN A 138 18.81 -0.90 -6.41
C ASN A 138 18.40 0.46 -5.81
N GLY A 139 18.06 0.49 -4.52
CA GLY A 139 17.66 1.70 -3.80
C GLY A 139 16.21 2.12 -4.00
N GLY A 140 15.41 1.29 -4.66
CA GLY A 140 13.96 1.44 -4.76
C GLY A 140 13.24 0.95 -3.50
N LEU A 141 11.94 1.19 -3.43
CA LEU A 141 11.08 0.79 -2.32
C LEU A 141 9.90 -0.04 -2.83
N VAL A 142 9.36 -0.90 -1.97
CA VAL A 142 8.18 -1.71 -2.28
C VAL A 142 7.01 -1.29 -1.41
N ALA A 143 5.88 -1.01 -2.04
CA ALA A 143 4.58 -0.92 -1.40
C ALA A 143 3.77 -2.19 -1.71
N MET A 144 3.04 -2.68 -0.73
CA MET A 144 2.22 -3.87 -0.90
C MET A 144 0.77 -3.57 -0.53
N ALA A 145 -0.13 -3.70 -1.51
CA ALA A 145 -1.56 -3.66 -1.29
C ALA A 145 -1.99 -5.05 -0.80
N ALA A 146 -2.16 -5.20 0.51
CA ALA A 146 -2.39 -6.47 1.16
C ALA A 146 -3.82 -6.59 1.71
N ASP A 147 -4.44 -7.76 1.51
CA ASP A 147 -5.68 -8.10 2.21
C ASP A 147 -5.38 -8.44 3.66
N ARG A 148 -5.91 -7.63 4.57
CA ARG A 148 -5.65 -7.77 6.01
C ARG A 148 -6.16 -9.08 6.60
N LEU A 149 -7.27 -9.62 6.08
CA LEU A 149 -7.78 -10.91 6.54
C LEU A 149 -6.85 -12.05 6.11
N ALA A 150 -6.30 -11.97 4.90
CA ALA A 150 -5.33 -12.94 4.41
C ALA A 150 -4.04 -12.94 5.26
N LEU A 151 -3.61 -11.79 5.78
CA LEU A 151 -2.42 -11.67 6.62
C LEU A 151 -2.51 -12.42 7.96
N VAL A 152 -3.70 -12.82 8.39
CA VAL A 152 -3.87 -13.72 9.56
C VAL A 152 -3.28 -15.12 9.29
N LEU A 153 -3.18 -15.51 8.02
CA LEU A 153 -2.69 -16.82 7.59
C LEU A 153 -1.38 -16.76 6.80
N LEU A 154 -1.11 -15.62 6.19
CA LEU A 154 0.01 -15.44 5.28
C LEU A 154 1.15 -14.69 5.98
N LYS A 155 2.36 -14.83 5.42
CA LYS A 155 3.51 -14.05 5.85
C LYS A 155 3.24 -12.56 5.65
N SER A 156 3.53 -11.76 6.65
CA SER A 156 3.27 -10.32 6.60
C SER A 156 4.20 -9.59 5.61
N PRO A 157 3.79 -8.45 5.04
CA PRO A 157 4.65 -7.64 4.18
C PRO A 157 5.97 -7.22 4.85
N GLY A 158 5.97 -6.97 6.16
CA GLY A 158 7.18 -6.58 6.89
C GLY A 158 8.18 -7.73 7.09
N GLU A 159 7.73 -8.98 6.92
CA GLU A 159 8.58 -10.18 7.00
C GLU A 159 9.08 -10.66 5.62
N LEU A 160 8.55 -10.10 4.53
CA LEU A 160 8.95 -10.38 3.17
C LEU A 160 10.12 -9.50 2.74
#